data_0713edca4ec808c6ba5161c7d69416e7
#
_entry.id   0713edca4ec808c6ba5161c7d69416e7
#
_cell.length_a   1.000
_cell.length_b   1.000
_cell.length_c   1.000
_cell.angle_alpha   90.00
_cell.angle_beta   90.00
_cell.angle_gamma   90.00
#
_symmetry.space_group_name_H-M   'P 1'
#
loop_
_entity.id
_entity.type
_entity.pdbx_description
1 polymer ?
#
loop_
_entity_poly.entity_id
_entity_poly.type
_entity_poly.pdbx_seq_one_letter_code
_entity_poly.pdbx_strand_id
1 'polypeptide(L)'
;MSGFLIALAGLIAIHQLDNFKDKDHKWLTGLKMANTTLFTVVSTLIAFFGVIKIVHSKDQHIHIPGGLVSMFAITAFIYIFTQYYNIDRVKDVGAINSVLPSLISLDGISPSKIKYDADSLLKMLPFSVAMAFTGLLESLIMVRDAEGALGIKGNSFRESLVQGIANIATGLTGGFGGCVLVGQSKLNLANGAKTQFSSVITSVLFIVICLFFGRAINEIPIAAVVGVMFLVVYKTGDWDSLFKPQSFDRRWVVTIITAIVGFVSGSLSLGVIVGVVLDKMAARV
;
A
#
# COMPACT_ATOMS: atom_id res chain seq x y z
N MET A 1 5.96 5.14 16.82
CA MET A 1 5.57 4.12 15.85
C MET A 1 4.07 4.21 15.52
N SER A 2 3.21 4.18 16.51
CA SER A 2 1.75 4.28 16.31
C SER A 2 1.32 5.50 15.50
N GLY A 3 1.86 6.69 15.79
CA GLY A 3 1.55 7.92 15.04
C GLY A 3 1.92 7.85 13.55
N PHE A 4 3.01 7.18 13.20
CA PHE A 4 3.37 6.92 11.81
C PHE A 4 2.33 6.04 11.11
N LEU A 5 1.90 4.95 11.74
CA LEU A 5 0.91 4.03 11.16
C LEU A 5 -0.47 4.70 11.00
N ILE A 6 -0.84 5.57 11.92
CA ILE A 6 -2.08 6.37 11.84
C ILE A 6 -1.99 7.37 10.68
N ALA A 7 -0.87 8.10 10.56
CA ALA A 7 -0.65 9.03 9.45
C ALA A 7 -0.66 8.32 8.10
N LEU A 8 0.03 7.18 8.00
CA LEU A 8 0.08 6.35 6.78
C LEU A 8 -1.32 5.89 6.37
N ALA A 9 -2.08 5.32 7.32
CA ALA A 9 -3.46 4.89 7.06
C ALA A 9 -4.34 6.06 6.61
N GLY A 10 -4.22 7.22 7.23
CA GLY A 10 -4.94 8.44 6.86
C GLY A 10 -4.60 8.92 5.45
N LEU A 11 -3.31 8.95 5.10
CA LEU A 11 -2.86 9.34 3.76
C LEU A 11 -3.37 8.36 2.70
N ILE A 12 -3.28 7.05 2.94
CA ILE A 12 -3.85 6.04 2.02
C ILE A 12 -5.35 6.29 1.85
N ALA A 13 -6.10 6.52 2.93
CA ALA A 13 -7.54 6.76 2.86
C ALA A 13 -7.89 8.00 2.03
N ILE A 14 -7.16 9.12 2.22
CA ILE A 14 -7.39 10.34 1.44
C ILE A 14 -7.11 10.13 -0.05
N HIS A 15 -6.01 9.46 -0.38
CA HIS A 15 -5.69 9.19 -1.79
C HIS A 15 -6.75 8.30 -2.47
N GLN A 16 -7.51 7.49 -1.71
CA GLN A 16 -8.65 6.78 -2.29
C GLN A 16 -9.77 7.71 -2.75
N LEU A 17 -9.88 8.93 -2.18
CA LEU A 17 -10.88 9.91 -2.61
C LEU A 17 -10.59 10.46 -4.02
N ASP A 18 -9.36 10.40 -4.49
CA ASP A 18 -9.02 10.83 -5.85
C ASP A 18 -9.67 9.94 -6.90
N ASN A 19 -10.00 8.69 -6.56
CA ASN A 19 -10.74 7.78 -7.44
C ASN A 19 -12.23 8.19 -7.64
N PHE A 20 -12.71 9.17 -6.87
CA PHE A 20 -14.04 9.77 -7.03
C PHE A 20 -14.01 11.09 -7.83
N LYS A 21 -12.85 11.39 -8.44
CA LYS A 21 -12.66 12.56 -9.31
C LYS A 21 -12.49 12.11 -10.76
N ASP A 22 -12.88 12.98 -11.68
CA ASP A 22 -12.66 12.78 -13.10
C ASP A 22 -11.20 13.19 -13.49
N LYS A 23 -10.82 12.93 -14.74
CA LYS A 23 -9.51 13.30 -15.31
C LYS A 23 -9.16 14.79 -15.14
N ASP A 24 -10.16 15.64 -15.03
CA ASP A 24 -10.02 17.08 -14.76
C ASP A 24 -9.95 17.42 -13.26
N HIS A 25 -9.73 16.44 -12.37
CA HIS A 25 -9.73 16.57 -10.91
C HIS A 25 -11.03 17.12 -10.31
N LYS A 26 -12.13 17.08 -11.04
CA LYS A 26 -13.47 17.44 -10.55
C LYS A 26 -14.16 16.22 -9.99
N TRP A 27 -14.95 16.40 -8.93
CA TRP A 27 -15.75 15.33 -8.35
C TRP A 27 -16.71 14.74 -9.38
N LEU A 28 -16.80 13.43 -9.42
CA LEU A 28 -17.81 12.71 -10.20
C LEU A 28 -19.19 13.21 -9.80
N THR A 29 -20.12 13.24 -10.75
CA THR A 29 -21.50 13.73 -10.54
C THR A 29 -22.54 12.72 -11.00
N GLY A 30 -23.76 12.86 -10.51
CA GLY A 30 -24.91 12.07 -10.95
C GLY A 30 -24.77 10.57 -10.71
N LEU A 31 -25.23 9.79 -11.67
CA LEU A 31 -25.26 8.33 -11.62
C LEU A 31 -23.86 7.70 -11.51
N LYS A 32 -22.83 8.31 -12.10
CA LYS A 32 -21.46 7.80 -12.02
C LYS A 32 -20.93 7.86 -10.60
N MET A 33 -21.15 8.97 -9.90
CA MET A 33 -20.78 9.12 -8.48
C MET A 33 -21.55 8.12 -7.61
N ALA A 34 -22.86 7.99 -7.80
CA ALA A 34 -23.71 7.08 -7.04
C ALA A 34 -23.26 5.62 -7.22
N ASN A 35 -23.01 5.19 -8.44
CA ASN A 35 -22.57 3.84 -8.74
C ASN A 35 -21.19 3.56 -8.15
N THR A 36 -20.21 4.44 -8.34
CA THR A 36 -18.86 4.29 -7.79
C THR A 36 -18.92 4.18 -6.26
N THR A 37 -19.70 5.04 -5.61
CA THR A 37 -19.87 5.01 -4.14
C THR A 37 -20.54 3.71 -3.67
N LEU A 38 -21.64 3.32 -4.31
CA LEU A 38 -22.36 2.10 -3.96
C LEU A 38 -21.47 0.87 -4.06
N PHE A 39 -20.79 0.68 -5.19
CA PHE A 39 -19.93 -0.49 -5.38
C PHE A 39 -18.67 -0.45 -4.50
N THR A 40 -18.15 0.74 -4.17
CA THR A 40 -17.06 0.87 -3.18
C THR A 40 -17.53 0.42 -1.81
N VAL A 41 -18.70 0.85 -1.34
CA VAL A 41 -19.26 0.44 -0.05
C VAL A 41 -19.51 -1.07 -0.04
N VAL A 42 -20.15 -1.62 -1.06
CA VAL A 42 -20.41 -3.07 -1.17
C VAL A 42 -19.08 -3.85 -1.20
N SER A 43 -18.10 -3.39 -1.97
CA SER A 43 -16.77 -3.99 -2.02
C SER A 43 -16.09 -3.99 -0.65
N THR A 44 -16.16 -2.87 0.06
CA THR A 44 -15.61 -2.75 1.42
C THR A 44 -16.26 -3.73 2.37
N LEU A 45 -17.59 -3.82 2.37
CA LEU A 45 -18.32 -4.76 3.23
C LEU A 45 -17.95 -6.21 2.93
N ILE A 46 -17.88 -6.59 1.64
CA ILE A 46 -17.45 -7.94 1.25
C ILE A 46 -16.00 -8.19 1.65
N ALA A 47 -15.11 -7.21 1.51
CA ALA A 47 -13.70 -7.34 1.89
C ALA A 47 -13.53 -7.58 3.40
N PHE A 48 -14.35 -6.93 4.23
CA PHE A 48 -14.30 -7.08 5.69
C PHE A 48 -14.95 -8.37 6.18
N PHE A 49 -16.11 -8.75 5.63
CA PHE A 49 -16.95 -9.81 6.18
C PHE A 49 -17.05 -11.05 5.28
N GLY A 50 -16.72 -10.92 4.00
CA GLY A 50 -16.83 -11.98 3.00
C GLY A 50 -15.67 -12.97 3.08
N VAL A 51 -15.73 -13.95 3.98
CA VAL A 51 -14.74 -15.03 4.05
C VAL A 51 -15.38 -16.32 3.59
N ILE A 52 -14.84 -16.92 2.53
CA ILE A 52 -15.26 -18.25 2.08
C ILE A 52 -14.34 -19.29 2.75
N LYS A 53 -14.95 -20.17 3.54
CA LYS A 53 -14.29 -21.31 4.18
C LYS A 53 -14.51 -22.55 3.34
N ILE A 54 -13.46 -23.09 2.79
CA ILE A 54 -13.50 -24.36 2.06
C ILE A 54 -12.98 -25.44 3.00
N VAL A 55 -13.86 -26.40 3.34
CA VAL A 55 -13.49 -27.57 4.14
C VAL A 55 -12.82 -28.58 3.20
N HIS A 56 -11.51 -28.74 3.31
CA HIS A 56 -10.73 -29.68 2.51
C HIS A 56 -10.53 -31.04 3.21
N SER A 57 -10.51 -31.05 4.54
CA SER A 57 -10.39 -32.25 5.38
C SER A 57 -10.92 -31.90 6.78
N LYS A 58 -11.12 -32.95 7.62
CA LYS A 58 -11.66 -32.78 8.99
C LYS A 58 -10.87 -31.74 9.84
N ASP A 59 -9.60 -31.48 9.51
CA ASP A 59 -8.70 -30.61 10.29
C ASP A 59 -8.05 -29.47 9.49
N GLN A 60 -8.32 -29.35 8.18
CA GLN A 60 -7.73 -28.30 7.35
C GLN A 60 -8.82 -27.47 6.67
N HIS A 61 -8.88 -26.18 7.02
CA HIS A 61 -9.76 -25.20 6.40
C HIS A 61 -8.94 -24.24 5.53
N ILE A 62 -9.25 -24.18 4.25
CA ILE A 62 -8.73 -23.14 3.36
C ILE A 62 -9.66 -21.94 3.47
N HIS A 63 -9.10 -20.81 3.87
CA HIS A 63 -9.81 -19.54 3.95
C HIS A 63 -9.47 -18.69 2.74
N ILE A 64 -10.46 -18.30 1.95
CA ILE A 64 -10.29 -17.31 0.89
C ILE A 64 -10.51 -15.93 1.50
N PRO A 65 -9.50 -15.01 1.44
CA PRO A 65 -9.61 -13.67 2.01
C PRO A 65 -10.75 -12.87 1.37
N GLY A 66 -11.51 -12.15 2.21
CA GLY A 66 -12.63 -11.32 1.76
C GLY A 66 -12.27 -10.30 0.68
N GLY A 67 -11.03 -9.79 0.69
CA GLY A 67 -10.53 -8.90 -0.37
C GLY A 67 -10.54 -9.54 -1.76
N LEU A 68 -10.11 -10.80 -1.88
CA LEU A 68 -10.18 -11.53 -3.15
C LEU A 68 -11.64 -11.81 -3.56
N VAL A 69 -12.46 -12.25 -2.61
CA VAL A 69 -13.90 -12.47 -2.83
C VAL A 69 -14.55 -11.20 -3.35
N SER A 70 -14.27 -10.06 -2.74
CA SER A 70 -14.78 -8.76 -3.15
C SER A 70 -14.36 -8.40 -4.58
N MET A 71 -13.07 -8.50 -4.90
CA MET A 71 -12.58 -8.16 -6.23
C MET A 71 -13.24 -9.01 -7.31
N PHE A 72 -13.31 -10.33 -7.14
CA PHE A 72 -13.92 -11.22 -8.12
C PHE A 72 -15.43 -11.02 -8.23
N ALA A 73 -16.15 -10.91 -7.10
CA ALA A 73 -17.59 -10.75 -7.09
C ALA A 73 -18.03 -9.44 -7.77
N ILE A 74 -17.42 -8.31 -7.41
CA ILE A 74 -17.75 -7.01 -7.99
C ILE A 74 -17.35 -6.95 -9.46
N THR A 75 -16.16 -7.49 -9.82
CA THR A 75 -15.73 -7.52 -11.22
C THR A 75 -16.67 -8.36 -12.08
N ALA A 76 -17.03 -9.56 -11.63
CA ALA A 76 -17.97 -10.40 -12.36
C ALA A 76 -19.35 -9.76 -12.49
N PHE A 77 -19.86 -9.17 -11.40
CA PHE A 77 -21.16 -8.49 -11.41
C PHE A 77 -21.16 -7.32 -12.42
N ILE A 78 -20.17 -6.42 -12.33
CA ILE A 78 -20.09 -5.26 -13.23
C ILE A 78 -19.81 -5.70 -14.67
N TYR A 79 -19.07 -6.80 -14.91
CA TYR A 79 -18.85 -7.33 -16.25
C TYR A 79 -20.14 -7.82 -16.90
N ILE A 80 -20.98 -8.54 -16.14
CA ILE A 80 -22.28 -9.04 -16.62
C ILE A 80 -23.26 -7.87 -16.89
N PHE A 81 -23.26 -6.88 -16.04
CA PHE A 81 -24.19 -5.75 -16.09
C PHE A 81 -23.55 -4.46 -16.62
N THR A 82 -22.53 -4.57 -17.49
CA THR A 82 -21.73 -3.44 -18.01
C THR A 82 -22.56 -2.32 -18.64
N GLN A 83 -23.67 -2.68 -19.30
CA GLN A 83 -24.53 -1.68 -19.99
C GLN A 83 -25.37 -0.82 -19.02
N TYR A 84 -25.46 -1.19 -17.75
CA TYR A 84 -26.27 -0.47 -16.75
C TYR A 84 -25.42 0.39 -15.82
N TYR A 85 -24.11 0.06 -15.66
CA TYR A 85 -23.25 0.71 -14.69
C TYR A 85 -22.04 1.36 -15.37
N ASN A 86 -21.98 2.69 -15.32
CA ASN A 86 -20.83 3.46 -15.82
C ASN A 86 -19.85 3.67 -14.67
N ILE A 87 -18.83 2.78 -14.57
CA ILE A 87 -17.80 2.81 -13.53
C ILE A 87 -16.44 2.68 -14.20
N ASP A 88 -15.48 3.49 -13.78
CA ASP A 88 -14.12 3.46 -14.30
C ASP A 88 -13.44 2.13 -13.93
N ARG A 89 -12.65 1.61 -14.84
CA ARG A 89 -11.86 0.38 -14.69
C ARG A 89 -10.38 0.73 -14.61
N VAL A 90 -9.57 -0.24 -14.23
CA VAL A 90 -8.11 -0.08 -14.15
C VAL A 90 -7.54 0.45 -15.47
N LYS A 91 -8.01 -0.03 -16.60
CA LYS A 91 -7.58 0.44 -17.94
C LYS A 91 -7.84 1.92 -18.20
N ASP A 92 -8.84 2.51 -17.55
CA ASP A 92 -9.24 3.92 -17.76
C ASP A 92 -8.32 4.88 -16.99
N VAL A 93 -7.67 4.39 -15.92
CA VAL A 93 -6.70 5.12 -15.10
C VAL A 93 -5.27 4.87 -15.56
N GLY A 94 -4.93 3.61 -15.82
CA GLY A 94 -3.58 3.22 -16.27
C GLY A 94 -3.58 1.76 -16.74
N ALA A 95 -3.57 1.54 -18.04
CA ALA A 95 -3.61 0.20 -18.60
C ALA A 95 -2.32 -0.57 -18.27
N ILE A 96 -2.48 -1.79 -17.77
CA ILE A 96 -1.37 -2.71 -17.57
C ILE A 96 -1.04 -3.36 -18.92
N ASN A 97 0.11 -3.01 -19.45
CA ASN A 97 0.66 -3.66 -20.64
C ASN A 97 1.49 -4.85 -20.21
N SER A 98 1.26 -5.99 -20.85
CA SER A 98 2.01 -7.24 -20.58
C SER A 98 3.41 -7.16 -21.16
N VAL A 99 4.25 -6.28 -20.61
CA VAL A 99 5.63 -6.06 -21.07
C VAL A 99 6.58 -6.37 -19.92
N LEU A 100 7.64 -7.13 -20.22
CA LEU A 100 8.72 -7.35 -19.27
C LEU A 100 9.51 -6.06 -19.04
N PRO A 101 10.00 -5.82 -17.82
CA PRO A 101 10.89 -4.70 -17.55
C PRO A 101 12.14 -4.78 -18.44
N SER A 102 12.50 -3.69 -19.11
CA SER A 102 13.71 -3.57 -19.89
C SER A 102 14.72 -2.68 -19.18
N LEU A 103 16.01 -2.88 -19.44
CA LEU A 103 17.04 -1.97 -18.95
C LEU A 103 16.84 -0.59 -19.59
N ILE A 104 16.86 0.46 -18.77
CA ILE A 104 16.59 1.86 -19.17
C ILE A 104 17.46 2.32 -20.36
N SER A 105 18.66 1.74 -20.51
CA SER A 105 19.62 2.19 -21.51
C SER A 105 19.24 1.83 -22.94
N LEU A 106 18.20 1.00 -23.16
CA LEU A 106 18.08 0.40 -24.48
C LEU A 106 16.92 0.95 -25.34
N ASP A 107 15.76 1.35 -24.79
CA ASP A 107 14.64 1.66 -25.70
C ASP A 107 13.62 2.75 -25.27
N GLY A 108 13.67 3.29 -24.07
CA GLY A 108 12.56 4.13 -23.60
C GLY A 108 12.90 5.53 -23.13
N ILE A 109 14.03 5.72 -22.51
CA ILE A 109 14.51 7.01 -22.06
C ILE A 109 15.82 7.27 -22.78
N SER A 110 15.73 7.98 -23.92
CA SER A 110 16.94 8.44 -24.59
C SER A 110 17.79 9.21 -23.58
N PRO A 111 19.08 8.84 -23.38
CA PRO A 111 19.99 9.57 -22.49
C PRO A 111 20.05 11.05 -22.81
N SER A 112 19.74 11.45 -24.05
CA SER A 112 19.63 12.82 -24.48
C SER A 112 18.46 13.62 -23.89
N LYS A 113 17.46 12.97 -23.29
CA LYS A 113 16.31 13.64 -22.65
C LYS A 113 16.49 13.83 -21.14
N ILE A 114 17.37 13.08 -20.51
CA ILE A 114 17.69 13.26 -19.10
C ILE A 114 18.90 14.15 -18.98
N LYS A 115 18.70 15.35 -18.49
CA LYS A 115 19.82 16.24 -18.14
C LYS A 115 20.44 15.76 -16.83
N TYR A 116 21.59 15.10 -16.91
CA TYR A 116 22.42 14.73 -15.76
C TYR A 116 23.27 15.90 -15.30
N ASP A 117 22.69 17.09 -15.14
CA ASP A 117 23.35 18.26 -14.61
C ASP A 117 23.27 18.30 -13.08
N ALA A 118 24.21 18.98 -12.46
CA ALA A 118 24.28 19.09 -11.01
C ALA A 118 23.00 19.73 -10.41
N ASP A 119 22.36 20.63 -11.14
CA ASP A 119 21.14 21.32 -10.71
C ASP A 119 19.95 20.33 -10.64
N SER A 120 19.81 19.47 -11.64
CA SER A 120 18.76 18.42 -11.64
C SER A 120 18.98 17.41 -10.53
N LEU A 121 20.23 16.98 -10.30
CA LEU A 121 20.58 16.07 -9.22
C LEU A 121 20.30 16.68 -7.84
N LEU A 122 20.67 17.94 -7.63
CA LEU A 122 20.39 18.65 -6.38
C LEU A 122 18.90 18.82 -6.11
N LYS A 123 18.08 19.03 -7.14
CA LYS A 123 16.62 19.10 -7.01
C LYS A 123 15.99 17.75 -6.68
N MET A 124 16.54 16.66 -7.18
CA MET A 124 16.03 15.30 -6.92
C MET A 124 16.48 14.74 -5.56
N LEU A 125 17.63 15.17 -5.06
CA LEU A 125 18.24 14.63 -3.84
C LEU A 125 17.30 14.63 -2.61
N PRO A 126 16.63 15.75 -2.26
CA PRO A 126 15.76 15.78 -1.07
C PRO A 126 14.59 14.80 -1.18
N PHE A 127 14.02 14.63 -2.37
CA PHE A 127 12.94 13.66 -2.60
C PHE A 127 13.45 12.23 -2.46
N SER A 128 14.61 11.93 -3.05
CA SER A 128 15.23 10.60 -2.96
C SER A 128 15.59 10.23 -1.53
N VAL A 129 16.12 11.16 -0.75
CA VAL A 129 16.43 10.96 0.68
C VAL A 129 15.15 10.75 1.49
N ALA A 130 14.10 11.54 1.25
CA ALA A 130 12.83 11.39 1.93
C ALA A 130 12.18 10.03 1.63
N MET A 131 12.19 9.61 0.36
CA MET A 131 11.68 8.28 -0.04
C MET A 131 12.48 7.14 0.60
N ALA A 132 13.81 7.22 0.56
CA ALA A 132 14.67 6.21 1.18
C ALA A 132 14.42 6.10 2.69
N PHE A 133 14.30 7.24 3.39
CA PHE A 133 14.03 7.27 4.82
C PHE A 133 12.66 6.68 5.15
N THR A 134 11.61 7.05 4.42
CA THR A 134 10.27 6.50 4.61
C THR A 134 10.24 4.99 4.36
N GLY A 135 10.82 4.54 3.25
CA GLY A 135 10.85 3.12 2.89
C GLY A 135 11.62 2.26 3.89
N LEU A 136 12.77 2.75 4.39
CA LEU A 136 13.51 2.08 5.45
C LEU A 136 12.72 1.99 6.75
N LEU A 137 12.03 3.07 7.14
CA LEU A 137 11.18 3.06 8.34
C LEU A 137 10.07 2.02 8.24
N GLU A 138 9.33 1.98 7.12
CA GLU A 138 8.28 1.00 6.92
C GLU A 138 8.81 -0.44 7.01
N SER A 139 9.92 -0.72 6.34
CA SER A 139 10.55 -2.04 6.37
C SER A 139 11.00 -2.43 7.77
N LEU A 140 11.64 -1.54 8.52
CA LEU A 140 12.10 -1.81 9.88
C LEU A 140 10.96 -1.97 10.88
N ILE A 141 9.85 -1.24 10.69
CA ILE A 141 8.62 -1.44 11.47
C ILE A 141 8.09 -2.85 11.23
N MET A 142 8.05 -3.27 9.97
CA MET A 142 7.52 -4.59 9.62
C MET A 142 8.41 -5.74 10.08
N VAL A 143 9.73 -5.56 10.07
CA VAL A 143 10.68 -6.53 10.68
C VAL A 143 10.32 -6.75 12.14
N ARG A 144 10.11 -5.68 12.92
CA ARG A 144 9.74 -5.79 14.34
C ARG A 144 8.37 -6.42 14.57
N ASP A 145 7.39 -6.07 13.73
CA ASP A 145 6.06 -6.68 13.81
C ASP A 145 6.12 -8.19 13.50
N ALA A 146 6.93 -8.58 12.50
CA ALA A 146 7.14 -9.97 12.15
C ALA A 146 7.92 -10.74 13.24
N GLU A 147 8.93 -10.13 13.86
CA GLU A 147 9.64 -10.69 15.01
C GLU A 147 8.68 -11.03 16.15
N GLY A 148 7.80 -10.08 16.48
CA GLY A 148 6.78 -10.27 17.53
C GLY A 148 5.76 -11.36 17.18
N ALA A 149 5.32 -11.40 15.93
CA ALA A 149 4.30 -12.35 15.47
C ALA A 149 4.83 -13.80 15.32
N LEU A 150 6.10 -13.97 14.91
CA LEU A 150 6.69 -15.27 14.58
C LEU A 150 7.62 -15.80 15.67
N GLY A 151 7.98 -14.98 16.67
CA GLY A 151 8.93 -15.36 17.72
C GLY A 151 10.37 -15.54 17.22
N ILE A 152 10.74 -14.94 16.10
CA ILE A 152 12.07 -15.02 15.48
C ILE A 152 12.77 -13.65 15.57
N LYS A 153 14.11 -13.65 15.52
CA LYS A 153 14.90 -12.42 15.45
C LYS A 153 15.27 -12.12 14.00
N GLY A 154 14.92 -10.94 13.52
CA GLY A 154 15.35 -10.41 12.24
C GLY A 154 16.70 -9.68 12.34
N ASN A 155 17.26 -9.32 11.21
CA ASN A 155 18.48 -8.53 11.13
C ASN A 155 18.20 -7.23 10.38
N SER A 156 17.96 -6.15 11.11
CA SER A 156 17.61 -4.84 10.57
C SER A 156 18.67 -4.28 9.61
N PHE A 157 19.95 -4.54 9.87
CA PHE A 157 21.03 -4.09 8.98
C PHE A 157 20.97 -4.82 7.63
N ARG A 158 20.83 -6.15 7.67
CA ARG A 158 20.72 -6.97 6.45
C ARG A 158 19.49 -6.56 5.63
N GLU A 159 18.37 -6.35 6.29
CA GLU A 159 17.14 -5.91 5.64
C GLU A 159 17.31 -4.58 4.93
N SER A 160 17.88 -3.58 5.61
CA SER A 160 18.14 -2.26 5.03
C SER A 160 19.09 -2.33 3.83
N LEU A 161 20.16 -3.15 3.93
CA LEU A 161 21.13 -3.32 2.85
C LEU A 161 20.49 -3.98 1.62
N VAL A 162 19.74 -5.06 1.82
CA VAL A 162 19.07 -5.79 0.72
C VAL A 162 18.04 -4.90 0.04
N GLN A 163 17.27 -4.14 0.81
CA GLN A 163 16.29 -3.19 0.26
C GLN A 163 16.98 -2.10 -0.57
N GLY A 164 18.12 -1.57 -0.12
CA GLY A 164 18.90 -0.60 -0.88
C GLY A 164 19.36 -1.16 -2.22
N ILE A 165 19.93 -2.39 -2.21
CA ILE A 165 20.38 -3.07 -3.44
C ILE A 165 19.18 -3.34 -4.37
N ALA A 166 18.06 -3.81 -3.85
CA ALA A 166 16.86 -4.07 -4.64
C ALA A 166 16.33 -2.78 -5.29
N ASN A 167 16.33 -1.66 -4.58
CA ASN A 167 15.89 -0.37 -5.12
C ASN A 167 16.83 0.17 -6.21
N ILE A 168 18.15 -0.04 -6.08
CA ILE A 168 19.11 0.27 -7.14
C ILE A 168 18.80 -0.58 -8.38
N ALA A 169 18.63 -1.89 -8.22
CA ALA A 169 18.31 -2.79 -9.33
C ALA A 169 17.00 -2.40 -10.02
N THR A 170 15.96 -2.06 -9.24
CA THR A 170 14.68 -1.59 -9.77
C THR A 170 14.83 -0.26 -10.52
N GLY A 171 15.60 0.68 -9.98
CA GLY A 171 15.90 1.95 -10.65
C GLY A 171 16.60 1.75 -11.99
N LEU A 172 17.55 0.80 -12.09
CA LEU A 172 18.24 0.47 -13.35
C LEU A 172 17.32 -0.16 -14.41
N THR A 173 16.20 -0.73 -14.01
CA THR A 173 15.19 -1.28 -14.93
C THR A 173 14.02 -0.32 -15.21
N GLY A 174 14.13 0.96 -14.79
CA GLY A 174 13.09 1.96 -15.01
C GLY A 174 11.88 1.82 -14.09
N GLY A 175 11.98 0.98 -13.08
CA GLY A 175 10.93 0.81 -12.09
C GLY A 175 10.99 1.84 -10.97
N PHE A 176 9.87 1.98 -10.26
CA PHE A 176 9.85 2.74 -9.00
C PHE A 176 10.49 1.92 -7.90
N GLY A 177 11.24 2.58 -7.03
CA GLY A 177 11.70 1.97 -5.78
C GLY A 177 10.52 1.49 -4.93
N GLY A 178 10.80 0.55 -4.04
CA GLY A 178 9.78 -0.04 -3.18
C GLY A 178 10.25 -0.24 -1.76
N CYS A 179 9.30 -0.50 -0.89
CA CYS A 179 9.52 -0.88 0.50
C CYS A 179 8.52 -1.96 0.91
N VAL A 180 8.68 -2.48 2.12
CA VAL A 180 7.73 -3.42 2.68
C VAL A 180 6.45 -2.67 3.07
N LEU A 181 5.34 -2.99 2.42
CA LEU A 181 4.03 -2.41 2.73
C LEU A 181 3.46 -3.05 4.01
N VAL A 182 3.34 -2.25 5.07
CA VAL A 182 2.92 -2.73 6.40
C VAL A 182 1.55 -3.41 6.36
N GLY A 183 0.56 -2.82 5.67
CA GLY A 183 -0.79 -3.35 5.60
C GLY A 183 -0.87 -4.73 4.93
N GLN A 184 -0.23 -4.87 3.78
CA GLN A 184 -0.19 -6.14 3.04
C GLN A 184 0.61 -7.21 3.78
N SER A 185 1.73 -6.83 4.40
CA SER A 185 2.55 -7.77 5.17
C SER A 185 1.82 -8.27 6.42
N LYS A 186 1.10 -7.40 7.12
CA LYS A 186 0.22 -7.81 8.25
C LYS A 186 -0.89 -8.75 7.79
N LEU A 187 -1.49 -8.49 6.63
CA LEU A 187 -2.48 -9.41 6.05
C LEU A 187 -1.86 -10.77 5.73
N ASN A 188 -0.65 -10.80 5.16
CA ASN A 188 0.05 -12.04 4.85
C ASN A 188 0.36 -12.84 6.12
N LEU A 189 0.88 -12.20 7.16
CA LEU A 189 1.11 -12.82 8.48
C LEU A 189 -0.19 -13.33 9.11
N ALA A 190 -1.26 -12.53 9.07
CA ALA A 190 -2.57 -12.92 9.60
C ALA A 190 -3.18 -14.13 8.87
N ASN A 191 -2.84 -14.32 7.58
CA ASN A 191 -3.23 -15.49 6.80
C ASN A 191 -2.25 -16.68 6.93
N GLY A 192 -1.32 -16.63 7.88
CA GLY A 192 -0.47 -17.77 8.24
C GLY A 192 0.88 -17.82 7.55
N ALA A 193 1.35 -16.75 6.94
CA ALA A 193 2.71 -16.69 6.40
C ALA A 193 3.73 -16.80 7.55
N LYS A 194 4.66 -17.76 7.44
CA LYS A 194 5.69 -18.04 8.47
C LYS A 194 7.12 -17.94 7.95
N THR A 195 7.30 -17.93 6.65
CA THR A 195 8.63 -18.00 6.03
C THR A 195 8.76 -17.02 4.87
N GLN A 196 9.98 -16.73 4.47
CA GLN A 196 10.30 -15.91 3.29
C GLN A 196 9.72 -16.47 1.99
N PHE A 197 9.40 -17.77 1.96
CA PHE A 197 8.83 -18.44 0.79
C PHE A 197 7.50 -17.81 0.36
N SER A 198 6.71 -17.31 1.31
CA SER A 198 5.48 -16.58 1.03
C SER A 198 5.73 -15.35 0.14
N SER A 199 6.77 -14.56 0.44
CA SER A 199 7.13 -13.38 -0.35
C SER A 199 7.66 -13.73 -1.74
N VAL A 200 8.46 -14.80 -1.84
CA VAL A 200 8.98 -15.29 -3.12
C VAL A 200 7.82 -15.75 -4.02
N ILE A 201 6.91 -16.56 -3.48
CA ILE A 201 5.72 -17.02 -4.23
C ILE A 201 4.88 -15.82 -4.66
N THR A 202 4.65 -14.86 -3.78
CA THR A 202 3.89 -13.63 -4.11
C THR A 202 4.54 -12.88 -5.27
N SER A 203 5.86 -12.71 -5.25
CA SER A 203 6.59 -12.02 -6.32
C SER A 203 6.50 -12.76 -7.65
N VAL A 204 6.68 -14.07 -7.65
CA VAL A 204 6.55 -14.91 -8.86
C VAL A 204 5.12 -14.86 -9.41
N LEU A 205 4.11 -15.04 -8.54
CA LEU A 205 2.71 -14.94 -8.94
C LEU A 205 2.37 -13.56 -9.49
N PHE A 206 2.91 -12.49 -8.90
CA PHE A 206 2.70 -11.14 -9.40
C PHE A 206 3.22 -10.97 -10.82
N ILE A 207 4.43 -11.46 -11.11
CA ILE A 207 5.00 -11.45 -12.46
C ILE A 207 4.11 -12.24 -13.44
N VAL A 208 3.72 -13.47 -13.06
CA VAL A 208 2.85 -14.31 -13.89
C VAL A 208 1.50 -13.63 -14.16
N ILE A 209 0.90 -13.04 -13.13
CA ILE A 209 -0.37 -12.33 -13.25
C ILE A 209 -0.24 -11.11 -14.18
N CYS A 210 0.80 -10.30 -14.03
CA CYS A 210 1.03 -9.14 -14.90
C CYS A 210 1.25 -9.55 -16.37
N LEU A 211 1.99 -10.61 -16.61
CA LEU A 211 2.30 -11.06 -17.98
C LEU A 211 1.11 -11.70 -18.68
N PHE A 212 0.39 -12.59 -18.00
CA PHE A 212 -0.64 -13.41 -18.64
C PHE A 212 -2.07 -12.88 -18.42
N PHE A 213 -2.31 -12.19 -17.29
CA PHE A 213 -3.64 -11.73 -16.89
C PHE A 213 -3.80 -10.20 -16.92
N GLY A 214 -2.85 -9.46 -17.50
CA GLY A 214 -2.92 -7.98 -17.59
C GLY A 214 -4.25 -7.49 -18.21
N ARG A 215 -4.78 -8.20 -19.24
CA ARG A 215 -6.09 -7.87 -19.83
C ARG A 215 -7.23 -8.03 -18.83
N ALA A 216 -7.22 -9.08 -18.02
CA ALA A 216 -8.26 -9.31 -17.01
C ALA A 216 -8.17 -8.28 -15.87
N ILE A 217 -6.96 -7.91 -15.45
CA ILE A 217 -6.76 -6.86 -14.44
C ILE A 217 -7.28 -5.52 -14.94
N ASN A 218 -7.07 -5.21 -16.21
CA ASN A 218 -7.56 -3.97 -16.82
C ASN A 218 -9.09 -3.83 -16.78
N GLU A 219 -9.82 -4.92 -16.68
CA GLU A 219 -11.29 -4.92 -16.56
C GLU A 219 -11.78 -4.79 -15.11
N ILE A 220 -10.90 -4.83 -14.11
CA ILE A 220 -11.28 -4.67 -12.70
C ILE A 220 -11.83 -3.26 -12.48
N PRO A 221 -13.02 -3.11 -11.88
CA PRO A 221 -13.58 -1.81 -11.54
C PRO A 221 -12.77 -1.12 -10.45
N ILE A 222 -12.51 0.17 -10.59
CA ILE A 222 -11.80 0.96 -9.58
C ILE A 222 -12.52 0.90 -8.22
N ALA A 223 -13.86 0.90 -8.22
CA ALA A 223 -14.64 0.74 -7.00
C ALA A 223 -14.30 -0.52 -6.18
N ALA A 224 -14.01 -1.65 -6.87
CA ALA A 224 -13.58 -2.87 -6.19
C ALA A 224 -12.20 -2.72 -5.54
N VAL A 225 -11.27 -2.09 -6.24
CA VAL A 225 -9.91 -1.82 -5.73
C VAL A 225 -9.97 -0.89 -4.51
N VAL A 226 -10.71 0.22 -4.61
CA VAL A 226 -10.88 1.19 -3.51
C VAL A 226 -11.49 0.52 -2.28
N GLY A 227 -12.49 -0.35 -2.46
CA GLY A 227 -13.10 -1.08 -1.35
C GLY A 227 -12.11 -1.99 -0.61
N VAL A 228 -11.24 -2.69 -1.34
CA VAL A 228 -10.17 -3.50 -0.73
C VAL A 228 -9.11 -2.62 -0.08
N MET A 229 -8.81 -1.45 -0.65
CA MET A 229 -7.86 -0.51 -0.05
C MET A 229 -8.35 0.03 1.29
N PHE A 230 -9.65 0.20 1.53
CA PHE A 230 -10.18 0.53 2.86
C PHE A 230 -9.93 -0.58 3.89
N LEU A 231 -9.95 -1.86 3.49
CA LEU A 231 -9.51 -2.94 4.36
C LEU A 231 -8.01 -2.80 4.72
N VAL A 232 -7.17 -2.44 3.74
CA VAL A 232 -5.74 -2.19 3.98
C VAL A 232 -5.54 -1.02 4.93
N VAL A 233 -6.26 0.10 4.76
CA VAL A 233 -6.26 1.25 5.67
C VAL A 233 -6.57 0.80 7.10
N TYR A 234 -7.62 0.02 7.28
CA TYR A 234 -8.01 -0.49 8.59
C TYR A 234 -6.92 -1.37 9.23
N LYS A 235 -6.29 -2.24 8.46
CA LYS A 235 -5.22 -3.14 8.95
C LYS A 235 -3.89 -2.43 9.19
N THR A 236 -3.64 -1.31 8.52
CA THR A 236 -2.40 -0.54 8.66
C THR A 236 -2.42 0.35 9.90
N GLY A 237 -3.53 1.01 10.19
CA GLY A 237 -3.67 1.94 11.30
C GLY A 237 -3.59 1.26 12.67
N ASP A 238 -2.90 1.89 13.59
CA ASP A 238 -2.92 1.51 15.02
C ASP A 238 -4.04 2.28 15.73
N TRP A 239 -5.27 1.81 15.50
CA TRP A 239 -6.49 2.46 15.98
C TRP A 239 -6.67 2.34 17.49
N ASP A 240 -6.16 1.25 18.10
CA ASP A 240 -6.24 1.06 19.55
C ASP A 240 -5.42 2.13 20.29
N SER A 241 -4.25 2.49 19.79
CA SER A 241 -3.45 3.60 20.32
C SER A 241 -4.13 4.97 20.17
N LEU A 242 -5.02 5.14 19.20
CA LEU A 242 -5.76 6.37 18.96
C LEU A 242 -7.02 6.47 19.81
N PHE A 243 -7.88 5.43 19.80
CA PHE A 243 -9.23 5.49 20.36
C PHE A 243 -9.36 4.88 21.76
N LYS A 244 -8.38 4.07 22.19
CA LYS A 244 -8.35 3.44 23.52
C LYS A 244 -7.03 3.74 24.22
N PRO A 245 -6.70 5.00 24.47
CA PRO A 245 -5.49 5.30 25.22
C PRO A 245 -5.61 4.70 26.63
N GLN A 246 -4.65 3.85 27.01
CA GLN A 246 -4.60 3.31 28.38
C GLN A 246 -4.40 4.41 29.44
N SER A 247 -3.78 5.50 29.03
CA SER A 247 -3.70 6.77 29.76
C SER A 247 -3.47 7.89 28.75
N PHE A 248 -3.99 9.10 29.04
CA PHE A 248 -3.62 10.33 28.30
C PHE A 248 -2.20 10.72 28.69
N ASP A 249 -1.26 9.79 28.45
CA ASP A 249 0.14 9.91 28.82
C ASP A 249 0.92 10.64 27.70
N ARG A 250 2.11 11.06 28.03
CA ARG A 250 3.10 11.66 27.14
C ARG A 250 3.23 10.91 25.81
N ARG A 251 3.24 9.58 25.83
CA ARG A 251 3.31 8.74 24.62
C ARG A 251 2.14 8.97 23.69
N TRP A 252 0.94 9.13 24.22
CA TRP A 252 -0.24 9.43 23.43
C TRP A 252 -0.13 10.79 22.74
N VAL A 253 0.34 11.84 23.45
CA VAL A 253 0.53 13.16 22.88
C VAL A 253 1.54 13.13 21.73
N VAL A 254 2.69 12.47 21.92
CA VAL A 254 3.69 12.28 20.85
C VAL A 254 3.12 11.53 19.66
N THR A 255 2.30 10.50 19.90
CA THR A 255 1.62 9.74 18.83
C THR A 255 0.70 10.64 18.02
N ILE A 256 -0.13 11.46 18.66
CA ILE A 256 -1.05 12.38 17.99
C ILE A 256 -0.29 13.45 17.20
N ILE A 257 0.72 14.09 17.81
CA ILE A 257 1.51 15.10 17.10
C ILE A 257 2.22 14.48 15.88
N THR A 258 2.82 13.30 16.03
CA THR A 258 3.46 12.56 14.92
C THR A 258 2.46 12.29 13.80
N ALA A 259 1.25 11.84 14.16
CA ALA A 259 0.20 11.55 13.18
C ALA A 259 -0.26 12.83 12.45
N ILE A 260 -0.52 13.91 13.18
CA ILE A 260 -0.95 15.18 12.60
C ILE A 260 0.13 15.75 11.68
N VAL A 261 1.39 15.80 12.14
CA VAL A 261 2.48 16.33 11.31
C VAL A 261 2.69 15.51 10.05
N GLY A 262 2.72 14.19 10.17
CA GLY A 262 2.86 13.29 9.01
C GLY A 262 1.71 13.45 8.00
N PHE A 263 0.50 13.60 8.52
CA PHE A 263 -0.70 13.75 7.70
C PHE A 263 -0.79 15.12 7.02
N VAL A 264 -0.62 16.22 7.77
CA VAL A 264 -0.76 17.60 7.25
C VAL A 264 0.38 17.96 6.30
N SER A 265 1.62 17.50 6.60
CA SER A 265 2.76 17.75 5.71
C SER A 265 2.77 16.85 4.45
N GLY A 266 1.94 15.80 4.41
CA GLY A 266 2.02 14.77 3.38
C GLY A 266 3.34 13.99 3.41
N SER A 267 4.18 14.19 4.42
CA SER A 267 5.50 13.58 4.56
C SER A 267 5.60 12.78 5.84
N LEU A 268 5.51 11.46 5.71
CA LEU A 268 5.66 10.52 6.83
C LEU A 268 7.02 10.66 7.52
N SER A 269 8.06 10.96 6.75
CA SER A 269 9.41 11.18 7.28
C SER A 269 9.48 12.34 8.25
N LEU A 270 8.84 13.48 7.95
CA LEU A 270 8.77 14.64 8.84
C LEU A 270 8.01 14.29 10.11
N GLY A 271 6.89 13.59 10.00
CA GLY A 271 6.13 13.14 11.16
C GLY A 271 6.99 12.33 12.13
N VAL A 272 7.76 11.37 11.61
CA VAL A 272 8.64 10.52 12.44
C VAL A 272 9.77 11.33 13.08
N ILE A 273 10.44 12.22 12.34
CA ILE A 273 11.51 13.05 12.87
C ILE A 273 10.99 13.88 14.04
N VAL A 274 9.86 14.55 13.87
CA VAL A 274 9.23 15.35 14.92
C VAL A 274 8.86 14.46 16.12
N GLY A 275 8.27 13.29 15.88
CA GLY A 275 7.91 12.34 16.93
C GLY A 275 9.11 11.86 17.75
N VAL A 276 10.23 11.51 17.09
CA VAL A 276 11.47 11.08 17.76
C VAL A 276 12.09 12.22 18.57
N VAL A 277 12.11 13.45 18.02
CA VAL A 277 12.63 14.63 18.73
C VAL A 277 11.80 14.90 19.98
N LEU A 278 10.48 14.91 19.86
CA LEU A 278 9.58 15.12 20.99
C LEU A 278 9.71 14.04 22.06
N ASP A 279 9.82 12.78 21.66
CA ASP A 279 9.98 11.67 22.60
C ASP A 279 11.31 11.77 23.38
N LYS A 280 12.41 12.12 22.71
CA LYS A 280 13.71 12.34 23.34
C LYS A 280 13.74 13.57 24.24
N MET A 281 13.12 14.69 23.82
CA MET A 281 13.03 15.90 24.65
C MET A 281 12.25 15.62 25.92
N ALA A 282 11.12 14.98 25.77
CA ALA A 282 10.26 14.63 26.86
C ALA A 282 10.82 13.49 27.77
N ALA A 283 11.83 12.72 27.32
CA ALA A 283 12.53 11.72 28.14
C ALA A 283 13.59 12.34 29.09
N ARG A 284 13.94 13.60 28.85
CA ARG A 284 14.96 14.33 29.62
C ARG A 284 14.37 15.20 30.75
N VAL A 285 13.06 15.32 30.78
CA VAL A 285 12.26 15.96 31.83
C VAL A 285 11.63 14.90 32.73
#